data_f66799738a4201987d0e85477b73e213
#
_entry.id   f66799738a4201987d0e85477b73e213
#
_cell.length_a   1.000
_cell.length_b   1.000
_cell.length_c   1.000
_cell.angle_alpha   90.00
_cell.angle_beta   90.00
_cell.angle_gamma   90.00
#
_symmetry.space_group_name_H-M   'P 1'
#
loop_
_entity.id
_entity.type
_entity.pdbx_description
1 polymer ?
#
loop_
_entity_poly.entity_id
_entity_poly.type
_entity_poly.pdbx_seq_one_letter_code
_entity_poly.pdbx_strand_id
1 'polypeptide(L)'
;MVNKTWNVRDQTEETLRLEAERLYKQIEAGYRMIKKVSKLEDAERLIKRIWVMKKWANDIEMELIRREYTYEAQTEDAGTH
;
A
#
# COMPACT_ATOMS: atom_id res chain seq x y z
N MET A 1 4.11 -17.28 -7.38
CA MET A 1 5.07 -17.12 -7.14
C MET A 1 5.80 -16.05 -7.49
N VAL A 2 5.52 -15.42 -8.20
CA VAL A 2 6.12 -14.32 -8.63
C VAL A 2 6.39 -13.29 -7.67
N ASN A 3 5.55 -13.13 -6.71
CA ASN A 3 5.69 -12.04 -5.79
C ASN A 3 6.80 -12.20 -4.79
N LYS A 4 7.45 -13.32 -4.83
CA LYS A 4 8.58 -13.45 -3.95
C LYS A 4 9.64 -12.43 -4.21
N THR A 5 9.77 -12.00 -5.46
CA THR A 5 10.83 -11.06 -5.79
C THR A 5 10.37 -9.62 -5.76
N TRP A 6 9.08 -9.37 -5.54
CA TRP A 6 8.60 -8.00 -5.50
C TRP A 6 8.85 -7.42 -4.12
N ASN A 7 9.68 -6.41 -4.06
CA ASN A 7 10.06 -5.78 -2.80
C ASN A 7 9.85 -4.29 -2.92
N VAL A 8 9.15 -3.71 -1.95
CA VAL A 8 8.84 -2.28 -2.00
C VAL A 8 10.11 -1.44 -2.09
N ARG A 9 11.18 -1.90 -1.47
CA ARG A 9 12.42 -1.13 -1.46
C ARG A 9 13.09 -1.05 -2.82
N ASP A 10 12.80 -2.03 -3.68
CA ASP A 10 13.42 -2.09 -4.99
C ASP A 10 12.63 -1.36 -6.06
N GLN A 11 11.45 -0.87 -5.72
CA GLN A 11 10.58 -0.25 -6.70
C GLN A 11 10.82 1.25 -6.80
N THR A 12 10.54 1.82 -7.98
CA THR A 12 10.64 3.25 -8.14
C THR A 12 9.48 3.92 -7.42
N GLU A 13 9.63 5.20 -7.15
CA GLU A 13 8.57 5.96 -6.50
C GLU A 13 7.30 5.92 -7.34
N GLU A 14 7.45 6.07 -8.65
CA GLU A 14 6.29 6.05 -9.53
C GLU A 14 5.57 4.72 -9.48
N THR A 15 6.32 3.62 -9.50
CA THR A 15 5.72 2.29 -9.42
C THR A 15 4.97 2.13 -8.11
N LEU A 16 5.56 2.61 -7.01
CA LEU A 16 4.91 2.49 -5.71
C LEU A 16 3.63 3.29 -5.66
N ARG A 17 3.63 4.50 -6.22
CA ARG A 17 2.43 5.32 -6.20
C ARG A 17 1.31 4.72 -7.03
N LEU A 18 1.65 4.16 -8.19
CA LEU A 18 0.66 3.52 -9.02
C LEU A 18 0.07 2.29 -8.36
N GLU A 19 0.92 1.51 -7.71
CA GLU A 19 0.45 0.31 -7.03
C GLU A 19 -0.45 0.66 -5.85
N ALA A 20 -0.09 1.69 -5.10
CA ALA A 20 -0.92 2.14 -3.99
C ALA A 20 -2.28 2.60 -4.49
N GLU A 21 -2.30 3.34 -5.58
CA GLU A 21 -3.55 3.82 -6.15
C GLU A 21 -4.44 2.66 -6.57
N ARG A 22 -3.84 1.65 -7.20
CA ARG A 22 -4.58 0.48 -7.62
C ARG A 22 -5.16 -0.25 -6.40
N LEU A 23 -4.37 -0.37 -5.34
CA LEU A 23 -4.83 -1.04 -4.14
C LEU A 23 -5.97 -0.28 -3.48
N TYR A 24 -5.89 1.03 -3.42
CA TYR A 24 -6.96 1.82 -2.81
C TYR A 24 -8.26 1.66 -3.57
N LYS A 25 -8.20 1.62 -4.89
CA LYS A 25 -9.41 1.41 -5.67
C LYS A 25 -10.01 0.05 -5.40
N GLN A 26 -9.18 -0.96 -5.27
CA GLN A 26 -9.66 -2.30 -4.97
C GLN A 26 -10.23 -2.39 -3.57
N ILE A 27 -9.63 -1.69 -2.62
CA ILE A 27 -10.14 -1.66 -1.26
C ILE A 27 -11.53 -1.02 -1.23
N GLU A 28 -11.69 0.08 -1.93
CA GLU A 28 -13.00 0.72 -2.02
C GLU A 28 -14.04 -0.20 -2.63
N ALA A 29 -13.66 -0.88 -3.70
CA ALA A 29 -14.58 -1.81 -4.35
C ALA A 29 -14.96 -2.93 -3.40
N GLY A 30 -14.00 -3.40 -2.61
CA GLY A 30 -14.27 -4.44 -1.64
C GLY A 30 -15.27 -4.01 -0.60
N TYR A 31 -15.13 -2.79 -0.09
CA TYR A 31 -16.09 -2.29 0.89
C TYR A 31 -17.49 -2.18 0.30
N ARG A 32 -17.57 -1.76 -0.96
CA ARG A 32 -18.88 -1.68 -1.60
C ARG A 32 -19.50 -3.06 -1.76
N MET A 33 -18.66 -4.05 -2.05
CA MET A 33 -19.16 -5.41 -2.20
C MET A 33 -19.65 -5.99 -0.89
N ILE A 34 -19.01 -5.65 0.22
CA ILE A 34 -19.43 -6.15 1.52
C ILE A 34 -20.89 -5.78 1.79
N LYS A 35 -21.29 -4.59 1.38
CA LYS A 35 -22.66 -4.15 1.60
C LYS A 35 -23.68 -4.95 0.80
N LYS A 36 -23.22 -5.65 -0.25
CA LYS A 36 -24.13 -6.38 -1.13
C LYS A 36 -24.20 -7.85 -0.81
N VAL A 37 -23.26 -8.39 -0.04
CA VAL A 37 -23.31 -9.81 0.27
C VAL A 37 -24.31 -10.05 1.40
N SER A 38 -24.94 -11.22 1.35
CA SER A 38 -25.94 -11.54 2.35
C SER A 38 -25.47 -12.60 3.34
N LYS A 39 -24.37 -13.24 3.06
CA LYS A 39 -23.85 -14.28 3.94
C LYS A 39 -22.66 -13.79 4.70
N LEU A 40 -22.62 -14.12 5.98
CA LEU A 40 -21.51 -13.72 6.83
C LEU A 40 -20.18 -14.26 6.33
N GLU A 41 -20.19 -15.49 5.83
CA GLU A 41 -18.97 -16.10 5.33
C GLU A 41 -18.36 -15.29 4.20
N ASP A 42 -19.21 -14.82 3.29
CA ASP A 42 -18.73 -14.07 2.15
C ASP A 42 -18.18 -12.72 2.61
N ALA A 43 -18.86 -12.10 3.57
CA ALA A 43 -18.38 -10.84 4.11
C ALA A 43 -17.02 -11.01 4.78
N GLU A 44 -16.86 -12.09 5.51
CA GLU A 44 -15.60 -12.36 6.19
C GLU A 44 -14.46 -12.55 5.19
N ARG A 45 -14.73 -13.25 4.09
CA ARG A 45 -13.70 -13.42 3.07
C ARG A 45 -13.29 -12.10 2.46
N LEU A 46 -14.26 -11.24 2.21
CA LEU A 46 -13.97 -9.93 1.65
C LEU A 46 -13.17 -9.09 2.63
N ILE A 47 -13.53 -9.15 3.89
CA ILE A 47 -12.80 -8.38 4.91
C ILE A 47 -11.35 -8.84 4.98
N LYS A 48 -11.12 -10.14 4.93
CA LYS A 48 -9.75 -10.64 4.97
C LYS A 48 -8.94 -10.17 3.77
N ARG A 49 -9.56 -10.15 2.60
CA ARG A 49 -8.90 -9.64 1.41
C ARG A 49 -8.57 -8.17 1.55
N ILE A 50 -9.52 -7.40 2.06
CA ILE A 50 -9.31 -5.97 2.25
C ILE A 50 -8.17 -5.74 3.22
N TRP A 51 -8.09 -6.54 4.28
CA TRP A 51 -7.01 -6.40 5.25
C TRP A 51 -5.64 -6.63 4.61
N VAL A 52 -5.53 -7.65 3.76
CA VAL A 52 -4.28 -7.91 3.08
C VAL A 52 -3.90 -6.73 2.18
N MET A 53 -4.86 -6.20 1.45
CA MET A 53 -4.60 -5.07 0.58
C MET A 53 -4.24 -3.83 1.37
N LYS A 54 -4.88 -3.62 2.51
CA LYS A 54 -4.56 -2.47 3.35
C LYS A 54 -3.16 -2.56 3.91
N LYS A 55 -2.76 -3.76 4.32
CA LYS A 55 -1.42 -3.94 4.83
C LYS A 55 -0.39 -3.65 3.74
N TRP A 56 -0.66 -4.12 2.54
CA TRP A 56 0.23 -3.90 1.42
C TRP A 56 0.32 -2.41 1.10
N ALA A 57 -0.83 -1.73 1.04
CA ALA A 57 -0.84 -0.30 0.78
C ALA A 57 -0.08 0.45 1.87
N ASN A 58 -0.24 0.02 3.10
CA ASN A 58 0.47 0.65 4.20
C ASN A 58 1.98 0.47 4.07
N ASP A 59 2.42 -0.72 3.66
CA ASP A 59 3.85 -0.96 3.46
C ASP A 59 4.40 -0.04 2.39
N ILE A 60 3.64 0.17 1.32
CA ILE A 60 4.06 1.06 0.25
C ILE A 60 4.16 2.50 0.76
N GLU A 61 3.16 2.94 1.48
CA GLU A 61 3.16 4.30 2.00
C GLU A 61 4.29 4.53 2.99
N MET A 62 4.55 3.54 3.82
CA MET A 62 5.66 3.66 4.76
C MET A 62 6.98 3.79 4.02
N GLU A 63 7.14 3.06 2.93
CA GLU A 63 8.37 3.18 2.15
C GLU A 63 8.49 4.55 1.51
N LEU A 64 7.40 5.08 0.99
CA LEU A 64 7.43 6.40 0.39
C LEU A 64 7.76 7.46 1.42
N ILE A 65 7.18 7.36 2.61
CA ILE A 65 7.47 8.29 3.69
C ILE A 65 8.92 8.18 4.11
N ARG A 66 9.42 6.95 4.23
CA ARG A 66 10.80 6.74 4.63
C ARG A 66 11.76 7.42 3.67
N ARG A 67 11.47 7.31 2.38
CA ARG A 67 12.32 7.95 1.38
C ARG A 67 12.31 9.46 1.50
N GLU A 68 11.14 10.00 1.78
CA GLU A 68 10.99 11.44 1.96
C GLU A 68 11.79 11.93 3.13
N TYR A 69 11.65 11.27 4.26
CA TYR A 69 12.38 11.67 5.46
C TYR A 69 13.89 11.55 5.28
N THR A 70 14.31 10.46 4.65
CA THR A 70 15.73 10.28 4.43
C THR A 70 16.30 11.37 3.55
N TYR A 71 15.56 11.74 2.52
CA TYR A 71 15.98 12.80 1.62
C TYR A 71 16.07 14.13 2.36
N GLU A 72 15.06 14.45 3.16
CA GLU A 72 15.03 15.68 3.90
C GLU A 72 16.16 15.78 4.90
N ALA A 73 16.42 14.68 5.58
CA ALA A 73 17.51 14.67 6.56
C ALA A 73 18.85 14.94 5.87
N GLN A 74 19.05 14.31 4.72
CA GLN A 74 20.29 14.53 3.98
C GLN A 74 20.40 15.97 3.49
N THR A 75 19.30 16.53 3.06
CA THR A 75 19.27 17.89 2.59
C THR A 75 19.56 18.86 3.72
N GLU A 76 18.97 18.61 4.88
CA GLU A 76 19.20 19.44 6.04
C GLU A 76 20.66 19.40 6.46
N ASP A 77 21.24 18.22 6.49
CA ASP A 77 22.64 18.09 6.84
C ASP A 77 23.50 18.90 5.90
N ALA A 78 23.22 18.80 4.61
CA ALA A 78 23.97 19.56 3.64
C ALA A 78 23.77 21.05 3.83
N GLY A 79 22.56 21.44 4.21
CA GLY A 79 22.25 22.84 4.38
C GLY A 79 22.85 23.45 5.60
N THR A 80 23.05 22.68 6.65
CA THR A 80 23.56 23.21 7.90
C THR A 80 25.07 23.27 7.91
N HIS A 81 25.70 22.60 7.01
CA HIS A 81 27.15 22.61 6.95
C HIS A 81 27.66 23.52 5.87
#